data_95f8519b49c25d5a5c12c3b4ea8de22f
#
_entry.id   95f8519b49c25d5a5c12c3b4ea8de22f
#
_cell.length_a   1.000
_cell.length_b   1.000
_cell.length_c   1.000
_cell.angle_alpha   90.00
_cell.angle_beta   90.00
_cell.angle_gamma   90.00
#
_symmetry.space_group_name_H-M   'P 1'
#
loop_
_entity.id
_entity.type
_entity.pdbx_description
1 polymer ?
#
loop_
_entity_poly.entity_id
_entity_poly.type
_entity_poly.pdbx_seq_one_letter_code
_entity_poly.pdbx_strand_id
1 'polypeptide(L)'
;YETAEGIFSKNWEGQGFFWYYIIHEHFLRYLDPATSMRAAPWWLFFVFAPVGLIPWVVLLPQAVRDALKGGYGKLRRENPEMIFFAMWIFFVVAFFSTSSSKLPAYIVPIYPAFGVIIGVWLAKVWGNPKAYSTKAVKIIYVCLGYVAAVAPIVAYFVLEHKGKLMERAPDMLAVAVLMAAVLAACTTFVLSKIRRERAFW
;
A
#
# COMPACT_ATOMS: atom_id res chain seq x y z
N TYR A 1 -11.05 -10.48 36.63
CA TYR A 1 -10.19 -9.52 37.39
C TYR A 1 -8.78 -10.07 37.34
N GLU A 2 -7.99 -9.67 36.34
CA GLU A 2 -6.55 -9.89 36.36
C GLU A 2 -5.99 -8.94 37.40
N THR A 3 -5.61 -9.49 38.55
CA THR A 3 -4.90 -8.73 39.59
C THR A 3 -3.52 -8.31 39.04
N ALA A 4 -2.95 -7.22 39.58
CA ALA A 4 -1.62 -6.76 39.18
C ALA A 4 -0.54 -7.89 39.26
N GLU A 5 -0.74 -8.88 40.11
CA GLU A 5 0.06 -10.13 40.14
C GLU A 5 -0.02 -10.95 38.88
N GLY A 6 -1.13 -10.95 38.14
CA GLY A 6 -1.26 -11.65 36.87
C GLY A 6 -0.41 -11.03 35.75
N ILE A 7 -0.18 -9.72 35.78
CA ILE A 7 0.66 -9.02 34.80
C ILE A 7 2.15 -9.38 34.97
N PHE A 8 2.55 -9.66 36.20
CA PHE A 8 3.93 -10.03 36.58
C PHE A 8 4.08 -11.52 36.93
N SER A 9 2.99 -12.29 36.83
CA SER A 9 3.04 -13.72 37.15
C SER A 9 3.91 -14.50 36.18
N LYS A 10 4.50 -15.57 36.66
CA LYS A 10 5.23 -16.53 35.86
C LYS A 10 4.27 -17.20 34.86
N ASN A 11 4.35 -16.82 33.64
CA ASN A 11 3.78 -17.57 32.53
C ASN A 11 4.92 -17.93 31.60
N TRP A 12 4.76 -18.94 30.81
CA TRP A 12 5.75 -19.45 29.86
C TRP A 12 7.23 -19.29 30.30
N GLU A 13 7.95 -20.38 30.43
CA GLU A 13 9.39 -20.45 30.79
C GLU A 13 9.76 -19.79 32.13
N GLY A 14 8.79 -19.48 32.98
CA GLY A 14 9.06 -18.93 34.31
C GLY A 14 9.29 -17.43 34.36
N GLN A 15 9.04 -16.72 33.26
CA GLN A 15 9.21 -15.27 33.18
C GLN A 15 7.84 -14.56 33.12
N GLY A 16 7.77 -13.31 33.62
CA GLY A 16 6.52 -12.55 33.68
C GLY A 16 6.04 -12.11 32.30
N PHE A 17 4.72 -11.82 32.18
CA PHE A 17 4.08 -11.37 30.96
C PHE A 17 4.81 -10.16 30.32
N PHE A 18 5.26 -9.20 31.13
CA PHE A 18 5.99 -8.03 30.64
C PHE A 18 7.29 -8.42 29.92
N TRP A 19 8.07 -9.34 30.51
CA TRP A 19 9.30 -9.84 29.87
C TRP A 19 8.98 -10.55 28.58
N TYR A 20 7.99 -11.46 28.58
CA TYR A 20 7.59 -12.19 27.39
C TYR A 20 7.14 -11.22 26.28
N TYR A 21 6.26 -10.27 26.60
CA TYR A 21 5.69 -9.37 25.59
C TYR A 21 6.72 -8.36 25.05
N ILE A 22 7.47 -7.70 25.94
CA ILE A 22 8.40 -6.64 25.51
C ILE A 22 9.71 -7.27 25.00
N ILE A 23 10.31 -8.16 25.77
CA ILE A 23 11.66 -8.67 25.45
C ILE A 23 11.58 -9.79 24.39
N HIS A 24 10.76 -10.82 24.65
CA HIS A 24 10.71 -11.98 23.76
C HIS A 24 10.01 -11.65 22.44
N GLU A 25 8.80 -11.08 22.46
CA GLU A 25 8.01 -10.83 21.26
C GLU A 25 8.51 -9.64 20.42
N HIS A 26 9.16 -8.64 21.03
CA HIS A 26 9.63 -7.47 20.29
C HIS A 26 11.14 -7.49 20.04
N PHE A 27 11.97 -7.70 21.06
CA PHE A 27 13.43 -7.66 20.89
C PHE A 27 14.03 -8.97 20.40
N LEU A 28 13.78 -10.09 21.08
CA LEU A 28 14.38 -11.36 20.67
C LEU A 28 13.85 -11.81 19.31
N ARG A 29 12.57 -11.69 19.07
CA ARG A 29 11.97 -12.01 17.76
C ARG A 29 12.49 -11.12 16.62
N TYR A 30 12.88 -9.88 16.93
CA TYR A 30 13.49 -8.99 15.96
C TYR A 30 14.92 -9.42 15.62
N LEU A 31 15.71 -9.82 16.64
CA LEU A 31 17.15 -10.08 16.52
C LEU A 31 17.47 -11.54 16.18
N ASP A 32 16.72 -12.51 16.73
CA ASP A 32 17.05 -13.93 16.65
C ASP A 32 16.19 -14.67 15.60
N PRO A 33 16.84 -15.19 14.53
CA PRO A 33 16.16 -16.02 13.53
C PRO A 33 15.59 -17.33 14.10
N ALA A 34 16.19 -17.90 15.17
CA ALA A 34 15.75 -19.16 15.74
C ALA A 34 14.40 -19.05 16.47
N THR A 35 14.11 -17.89 17.06
CA THR A 35 12.81 -17.59 17.69
C THR A 35 11.74 -17.16 16.70
N SER A 36 12.13 -16.87 15.45
CA SER A 36 11.23 -16.38 14.40
C SER A 36 10.78 -17.52 13.49
N MET A 37 9.53 -17.96 13.62
CA MET A 37 8.90 -18.87 12.64
C MET A 37 8.68 -18.23 11.26
N ARG A 38 9.09 -16.97 11.05
CA ARG A 38 8.83 -16.15 9.86
C ARG A 38 10.11 -15.57 9.29
N ALA A 39 11.20 -16.36 9.37
CA ALA A 39 12.46 -15.97 8.76
C ALA A 39 12.29 -15.83 7.25
N ALA A 40 12.70 -14.70 6.71
CA ALA A 40 12.61 -14.42 5.28
C ALA A 40 13.79 -13.52 4.85
N PRO A 41 14.18 -13.56 3.55
CA PRO A 41 15.31 -12.79 3.06
C PRO A 41 15.09 -11.28 3.24
N TRP A 42 16.19 -10.54 3.42
CA TRP A 42 16.18 -9.10 3.66
C TRP A 42 15.51 -8.29 2.54
N TRP A 43 15.58 -8.77 1.31
CA TRP A 43 15.01 -8.11 0.12
C TRP A 43 13.50 -8.28 -0.03
N LEU A 44 12.85 -9.07 0.81
CA LEU A 44 11.42 -9.41 0.69
C LEU A 44 10.53 -8.15 0.55
N PHE A 45 10.80 -7.13 1.36
CA PHE A 45 10.00 -5.91 1.36
C PHE A 45 10.19 -5.05 0.11
N PHE A 46 11.32 -5.18 -0.59
CA PHE A 46 11.51 -4.54 -1.90
C PHE A 46 10.60 -5.13 -2.98
N VAL A 47 10.15 -6.36 -2.81
CA VAL A 47 9.16 -7.00 -3.70
C VAL A 47 7.74 -6.66 -3.25
N PHE A 48 7.45 -6.74 -1.95
CA PHE A 48 6.10 -6.48 -1.46
C PHE A 48 5.69 -5.00 -1.58
N ALA A 49 6.61 -4.08 -1.42
CA ALA A 49 6.30 -2.65 -1.54
C ALA A 49 5.70 -2.28 -2.90
N PRO A 50 6.31 -2.62 -4.06
CA PRO A 50 5.70 -2.36 -5.36
C PRO A 50 4.45 -3.20 -5.63
N VAL A 51 4.40 -4.47 -5.15
CA VAL A 51 3.22 -5.33 -5.33
C VAL A 51 2.00 -4.74 -4.63
N GLY A 52 2.14 -4.29 -3.38
CA GLY A 52 1.05 -3.65 -2.65
C GLY A 52 0.66 -2.28 -3.20
N LEU A 53 1.49 -1.69 -4.05
CA LEU A 53 1.21 -0.41 -4.71
C LEU A 53 0.51 -0.58 -6.08
N ILE A 54 0.30 -1.79 -6.55
CA ILE A 54 -0.40 -2.03 -7.81
C ILE A 54 -1.83 -1.49 -7.73
N PRO A 55 -2.33 -0.75 -8.75
CA PRO A 55 -1.67 -0.42 -10.04
C PRO A 55 -0.84 0.87 -10.02
N TRP A 56 -0.79 1.58 -8.92
CA TRP A 56 -0.21 2.93 -8.80
C TRP A 56 1.32 2.95 -8.93
N VAL A 57 1.98 1.83 -8.75
CA VAL A 57 3.44 1.68 -8.89
C VAL A 57 3.96 2.20 -10.24
N VAL A 58 3.16 2.11 -11.31
CA VAL A 58 3.51 2.59 -12.66
C VAL A 58 3.72 4.11 -12.71
N LEU A 59 3.10 4.85 -11.78
CA LEU A 59 3.24 6.31 -11.68
C LEU A 59 4.47 6.74 -10.90
N LEU A 60 4.97 5.88 -10.03
CA LEU A 60 6.06 6.22 -9.11
C LEU A 60 7.34 6.70 -9.82
N PRO A 61 7.83 6.04 -10.88
CA PRO A 61 9.03 6.51 -11.61
C PRO A 61 8.84 7.90 -12.21
N GLN A 62 7.63 8.24 -12.63
CA GLN A 62 7.30 9.54 -13.22
C GLN A 62 7.22 10.62 -12.14
N ALA A 63 6.57 10.31 -11.00
CA ALA A 63 6.50 11.19 -9.85
C ALA A 63 7.88 11.53 -9.29
N VAL A 64 8.73 10.51 -9.12
CA VAL A 64 10.12 10.68 -8.66
C VAL A 64 10.96 11.48 -9.65
N ARG A 65 10.87 11.16 -10.94
CA ARG A 65 11.59 11.91 -11.99
C ARG A 65 11.18 13.37 -12.01
N ASP A 66 9.89 13.66 -11.89
CA ASP A 66 9.38 15.03 -11.86
C ASP A 66 9.88 15.79 -10.62
N ALA A 67 9.84 15.16 -9.46
CA ALA A 67 10.35 15.74 -8.22
C ALA A 67 11.85 16.08 -8.30
N LEU A 68 12.64 15.26 -9.00
CA LEU A 68 14.08 15.41 -9.10
C LEU A 68 14.54 16.31 -10.27
N LYS A 69 13.66 16.77 -11.15
CA LYS A 69 14.01 17.58 -12.35
C LYS A 69 14.83 18.84 -12.07
N GLY A 70 14.74 19.40 -10.89
CA GLY A 70 15.52 20.61 -10.53
C GLY A 70 16.71 20.32 -9.62
N GLY A 71 17.02 19.04 -9.41
CA GLY A 71 18.04 18.60 -8.46
C GLY A 71 17.60 18.71 -7.00
N TYR A 72 18.43 18.15 -6.11
CA TYR A 72 18.14 18.09 -4.67
C TYR A 72 17.90 19.45 -4.02
N GLY A 73 18.69 20.47 -4.41
CA GLY A 73 18.55 21.81 -3.85
C GLY A 73 17.19 22.46 -4.13
N LYS A 74 16.63 22.22 -5.32
CA LYS A 74 15.30 22.68 -5.69
C LYS A 74 14.23 21.88 -4.96
N LEU A 75 14.36 20.56 -4.93
CA LEU A 75 13.45 19.68 -4.21
C LEU A 75 13.33 20.08 -2.74
N ARG A 76 14.46 20.33 -2.06
CA ARG A 76 14.48 20.73 -0.64
C ARG A 76 13.80 22.07 -0.38
N ARG A 77 13.85 23.01 -1.33
CA ARG A 77 13.26 24.35 -1.17
C ARG A 77 11.78 24.38 -1.53
N GLU A 78 11.39 23.66 -2.58
CA GLU A 78 10.04 23.75 -3.14
C GLU A 78 9.09 22.65 -2.64
N ASN A 79 9.63 21.49 -2.27
CA ASN A 79 8.84 20.33 -1.86
C ASN A 79 9.54 19.54 -0.74
N PRO A 80 9.82 20.14 0.43
CA PRO A 80 10.51 19.47 1.53
C PRO A 80 9.73 18.26 2.06
N GLU A 81 8.42 18.27 1.96
CA GLU A 81 7.53 17.17 2.31
C GLU A 81 7.81 15.90 1.51
N MET A 82 8.24 16.02 0.26
CA MET A 82 8.60 14.86 -0.56
C MET A 82 9.85 14.15 0.00
N ILE A 83 10.80 14.92 0.55
CA ILE A 83 11.97 14.36 1.21
C ILE A 83 11.55 13.65 2.49
N PHE A 84 10.65 14.25 3.28
CA PHE A 84 10.13 13.63 4.50
C PHE A 84 9.48 12.28 4.19
N PHE A 85 8.58 12.20 3.21
CA PHE A 85 7.92 10.95 2.85
C PHE A 85 8.88 9.91 2.26
N ALA A 86 9.88 10.34 1.48
CA ALA A 86 10.93 9.45 0.98
C ALA A 86 11.76 8.86 2.13
N MET A 87 12.15 9.68 3.11
CA MET A 87 12.86 9.23 4.32
C MET A 87 12.00 8.31 5.19
N TRP A 88 10.71 8.60 5.31
CA TRP A 88 9.75 7.72 6.00
C TRP A 88 9.74 6.31 5.37
N ILE A 89 9.57 6.24 4.05
CA ILE A 89 9.57 4.96 3.31
C ILE A 89 10.90 4.24 3.54
N PHE A 90 12.01 4.95 3.35
CA PHE A 90 13.36 4.39 3.55
C PHE A 90 13.54 3.83 4.95
N PHE A 91 13.19 4.60 5.99
CA PHE A 91 13.34 4.19 7.38
C PHE A 91 12.53 2.93 7.68
N VAL A 92 11.24 2.90 7.32
CA VAL A 92 10.37 1.76 7.59
C VAL A 92 10.88 0.51 6.87
N VAL A 93 11.22 0.62 5.58
CA VAL A 93 11.72 -0.51 4.81
C VAL A 93 13.07 -0.99 5.35
N ALA A 94 14.01 -0.09 5.63
CA ALA A 94 15.31 -0.43 6.18
C ALA A 94 15.17 -1.11 7.55
N PHE A 95 14.39 -0.53 8.46
CA PHE A 95 14.17 -1.06 9.80
C PHE A 95 13.63 -2.49 9.76
N PHE A 96 12.56 -2.75 9.00
CA PHE A 96 11.98 -4.08 8.94
C PHE A 96 12.80 -5.06 8.08
N SER A 97 13.61 -4.58 7.14
CA SER A 97 14.51 -5.44 6.36
C SER A 97 15.64 -6.03 7.21
N THR A 98 16.08 -5.33 8.25
CA THR A 98 17.09 -5.83 9.20
C THR A 98 16.51 -6.79 10.23
N SER A 99 15.20 -6.80 10.44
CA SER A 99 14.54 -7.74 11.35
C SER A 99 14.65 -9.19 10.88
N SER A 100 14.83 -10.13 11.81
CA SER A 100 14.78 -11.56 11.53
C SER A 100 13.38 -12.05 11.16
N SER A 101 12.34 -11.48 11.80
CA SER A 101 10.94 -11.80 11.53
C SER A 101 10.36 -10.84 10.50
N LYS A 102 9.79 -11.37 9.41
CA LYS A 102 9.23 -10.56 8.33
C LYS A 102 7.77 -10.91 8.05
N LEU A 103 6.89 -9.91 8.20
CA LEU A 103 5.49 -9.98 7.77
C LEU A 103 5.23 -8.88 6.74
N PRO A 104 4.49 -9.17 5.66
CA PRO A 104 4.10 -8.15 4.69
C PRO A 104 3.38 -6.95 5.33
N ALA A 105 2.65 -7.18 6.42
CA ALA A 105 1.93 -6.12 7.13
C ALA A 105 2.85 -5.07 7.78
N TYR A 106 4.12 -5.37 8.02
CA TYR A 106 5.05 -4.42 8.66
C TYR A 106 5.35 -3.20 7.79
N ILE A 107 5.22 -3.33 6.47
CA ILE A 107 5.43 -2.21 5.56
C ILE A 107 4.15 -1.45 5.18
N VAL A 108 3.00 -1.82 5.73
CA VAL A 108 1.74 -1.08 5.48
C VAL A 108 1.89 0.43 5.72
N PRO A 109 2.63 0.91 6.74
CA PRO A 109 2.83 2.34 6.96
C PRO A 109 3.51 3.12 5.82
N ILE A 110 4.15 2.45 4.84
CA ILE A 110 4.74 3.16 3.70
C ILE A 110 3.72 3.58 2.63
N TYR A 111 2.58 2.90 2.54
CA TYR A 111 1.60 3.17 1.47
C TYR A 111 0.97 4.56 1.53
N PRO A 112 0.61 5.13 2.69
CA PRO A 112 0.21 6.53 2.79
C PRO A 112 1.27 7.49 2.25
N ALA A 113 2.55 7.25 2.54
CA ALA A 113 3.65 8.07 2.06
C ALA A 113 3.79 8.00 0.53
N PHE A 114 3.70 6.81 -0.07
CA PHE A 114 3.63 6.66 -1.52
C PHE A 114 2.40 7.35 -2.12
N GLY A 115 1.26 7.26 -1.44
CA GLY A 115 0.02 7.93 -1.83
C GLY A 115 0.19 9.44 -1.94
N VAL A 116 0.87 10.08 -0.99
CA VAL A 116 1.19 11.51 -1.04
C VAL A 116 2.12 11.84 -2.21
N ILE A 117 3.21 11.08 -2.38
CA ILE A 117 4.18 11.31 -3.47
C ILE A 117 3.49 11.23 -4.84
N ILE A 118 2.69 10.22 -5.06
CA ILE A 118 1.93 10.04 -6.31
C ILE A 118 0.84 11.09 -6.45
N GLY A 119 0.14 11.42 -5.36
CA GLY A 119 -0.94 12.41 -5.33
C GLY A 119 -0.48 13.82 -5.70
N VAL A 120 0.67 14.26 -5.18
CA VAL A 120 1.29 15.54 -5.55
C VAL A 120 1.61 15.59 -7.05
N TRP A 121 2.16 14.51 -7.59
CA TRP A 121 2.42 14.43 -9.03
C TRP A 121 1.12 14.42 -9.86
N LEU A 122 0.11 13.67 -9.45
CA LEU A 122 -1.20 13.65 -10.12
C LEU A 122 -1.89 15.01 -10.10
N ALA A 123 -1.76 15.77 -9.02
CA ALA A 123 -2.27 17.13 -8.94
C ALA A 123 -1.63 18.05 -9.99
N LYS A 124 -0.31 17.94 -10.21
CA LYS A 124 0.41 18.66 -11.27
C LYS A 124 -0.06 18.24 -12.67
N VAL A 125 -0.22 16.93 -12.90
CA VAL A 125 -0.73 16.39 -14.18
C VAL A 125 -2.15 16.89 -14.44
N TRP A 126 -2.96 16.98 -13.39
CA TRP A 126 -4.34 17.47 -13.49
C TRP A 126 -4.41 18.95 -13.80
N GLY A 127 -3.54 19.77 -13.19
CA GLY A 127 -3.45 21.20 -13.44
C GLY A 127 -2.94 21.54 -14.84
N ASN A 128 -2.02 20.73 -15.41
CA ASN A 128 -1.49 20.94 -16.75
C ASN A 128 -1.26 19.60 -17.49
N PRO A 129 -2.31 18.97 -18.01
CA PRO A 129 -2.24 17.66 -18.64
C PRO A 129 -1.45 17.64 -19.96
N LYS A 130 -1.15 18.81 -20.55
CA LYS A 130 -0.33 18.92 -21.76
C LYS A 130 1.17 18.76 -21.49
N ALA A 131 1.61 19.24 -20.34
CA ALA A 131 3.02 19.17 -19.95
C ALA A 131 3.47 17.76 -19.56
N TYR A 132 2.53 16.84 -19.31
CA TYR A 132 2.80 15.50 -18.79
C TYR A 132 2.28 14.38 -19.71
N SER A 133 2.98 13.25 -19.70
CA SER A 133 2.47 12.04 -20.36
C SER A 133 1.34 11.42 -19.54
N THR A 134 0.14 11.43 -20.08
CA THR A 134 -1.05 10.82 -19.45
C THR A 134 -1.24 9.34 -19.80
N LYS A 135 -0.32 8.74 -20.57
CA LYS A 135 -0.42 7.32 -20.99
C LYS A 135 -0.52 6.37 -19.79
N ALA A 136 0.38 6.53 -18.81
CA ALA A 136 0.37 5.69 -17.61
C ALA A 136 -0.90 5.87 -16.78
N VAL A 137 -1.40 7.09 -16.63
CA VAL A 137 -2.66 7.38 -15.95
C VAL A 137 -3.82 6.65 -16.65
N LYS A 138 -3.90 6.72 -17.97
CA LYS A 138 -4.92 6.00 -18.76
C LYS A 138 -4.82 4.49 -18.58
N ILE A 139 -3.62 3.92 -18.65
CA ILE A 139 -3.39 2.49 -18.45
C ILE A 139 -3.91 2.06 -17.07
N ILE A 140 -3.58 2.81 -16.01
CA ILE A 140 -4.05 2.48 -14.65
C ILE A 140 -5.57 2.48 -14.57
N TYR A 141 -6.24 3.50 -15.12
CA TYR A 141 -7.70 3.54 -15.11
C TYR A 141 -8.32 2.39 -15.89
N VAL A 142 -7.73 2.01 -17.02
CA VAL A 142 -8.18 0.84 -17.78
C VAL A 142 -7.99 -0.44 -16.95
N CYS A 143 -6.82 -0.62 -16.33
CA CYS A 143 -6.55 -1.77 -15.46
C CYS A 143 -7.52 -1.83 -14.27
N LEU A 144 -7.79 -0.68 -13.61
CA LEU A 144 -8.77 -0.61 -12.51
C LEU A 144 -10.18 -0.97 -12.98
N GLY A 145 -10.57 -0.52 -14.17
CA GLY A 145 -11.85 -0.88 -14.78
C GLY A 145 -11.96 -2.39 -15.02
N TYR A 146 -10.89 -3.02 -15.54
CA TYR A 146 -10.86 -4.48 -15.71
C TYR A 146 -10.92 -5.23 -14.38
N VAL A 147 -10.13 -4.81 -13.39
CA VAL A 147 -10.16 -5.43 -12.05
C VAL A 147 -11.55 -5.29 -11.43
N ALA A 148 -12.17 -4.11 -11.53
CA ALA A 148 -13.51 -3.88 -11.03
C ALA A 148 -14.57 -4.75 -11.72
N ALA A 149 -14.42 -5.01 -13.01
CA ALA A 149 -15.34 -5.85 -13.77
C ALA A 149 -15.15 -7.35 -13.48
N VAL A 150 -13.89 -7.80 -13.32
CA VAL A 150 -13.55 -9.23 -13.18
C VAL A 150 -13.60 -9.69 -11.73
N ALA A 151 -13.24 -8.84 -10.77
CA ALA A 151 -13.20 -9.21 -9.36
C ALA A 151 -14.53 -9.77 -8.81
N PRO A 152 -15.72 -9.20 -9.07
CA PRO A 152 -16.98 -9.74 -8.61
C PRO A 152 -17.30 -11.11 -9.24
N ILE A 153 -16.92 -11.32 -10.50
CA ILE A 153 -17.13 -12.61 -11.20
C ILE A 153 -16.25 -13.69 -10.56
N VAL A 154 -14.96 -13.38 -10.33
CA VAL A 154 -14.03 -14.31 -9.67
C VAL A 154 -14.48 -14.57 -8.23
N ALA A 155 -14.88 -13.54 -7.50
CA ALA A 155 -15.40 -13.69 -6.14
C ALA A 155 -16.61 -14.62 -6.10
N TYR A 156 -17.58 -14.43 -7.00
CA TYR A 156 -18.75 -15.29 -7.10
C TYR A 156 -18.33 -16.76 -7.28
N PHE A 157 -17.52 -17.08 -8.28
CA PHE A 157 -17.08 -18.45 -8.53
C PHE A 157 -16.27 -19.07 -7.38
N VAL A 158 -15.38 -18.29 -6.75
CA VAL A 158 -14.58 -18.77 -5.61
C VAL A 158 -15.46 -19.06 -4.39
N LEU A 159 -16.49 -18.25 -4.17
CA LEU A 159 -17.38 -18.37 -3.03
C LEU A 159 -18.38 -19.52 -3.22
N GLU A 160 -18.89 -19.68 -4.43
CA GLU A 160 -19.74 -20.81 -4.81
C GLU A 160 -19.04 -22.16 -4.61
N HIS A 161 -17.76 -22.24 -4.99
CA HIS A 161 -16.97 -23.47 -4.87
C HIS A 161 -16.64 -23.86 -3.41
N LYS A 162 -16.63 -22.91 -2.49
CA LYS A 162 -16.33 -23.15 -1.06
C LYS A 162 -17.55 -23.51 -0.19
N GLY A 163 -18.76 -23.50 -0.71
CA GLY A 163 -19.98 -23.96 -0.03
C GLY A 163 -20.37 -23.20 1.25
N LYS A 164 -19.57 -22.26 1.72
CA LYS A 164 -19.74 -21.58 3.01
C LYS A 164 -20.44 -20.21 2.96
N LEU A 165 -20.85 -19.75 1.78
CA LEU A 165 -21.24 -18.34 1.59
C LEU A 165 -22.61 -18.13 0.95
N MET A 166 -23.44 -19.17 0.86
CA MET A 166 -24.74 -19.04 0.20
C MET A 166 -25.66 -17.99 0.85
N GLU A 167 -25.52 -17.75 2.16
CA GLU A 167 -26.30 -16.72 2.87
C GLU A 167 -25.82 -15.28 2.63
N ARG A 168 -24.54 -15.06 2.34
CA ARG A 168 -23.95 -13.71 2.16
C ARG A 168 -23.56 -13.38 0.71
N ALA A 169 -23.71 -14.32 -0.20
CA ALA A 169 -23.32 -14.13 -1.60
C ALA A 169 -24.04 -12.95 -2.29
N PRO A 170 -25.37 -12.74 -2.10
CA PRO A 170 -26.05 -11.62 -2.75
C PRO A 170 -25.57 -10.25 -2.27
N ASP A 171 -25.28 -10.09 -0.97
CA ASP A 171 -24.79 -8.82 -0.42
C ASP A 171 -23.37 -8.50 -0.91
N MET A 172 -22.50 -9.49 -0.97
CA MET A 172 -21.15 -9.33 -1.49
C MET A 172 -21.13 -9.01 -2.99
N LEU A 173 -22.04 -9.64 -3.75
CA LEU A 173 -22.19 -9.32 -5.17
C LEU A 173 -22.69 -7.89 -5.37
N ALA A 174 -23.67 -7.44 -4.57
CA ALA A 174 -24.19 -6.08 -4.62
C ALA A 174 -23.09 -5.05 -4.31
N VAL A 175 -22.29 -5.27 -3.26
CA VAL A 175 -21.15 -4.39 -2.93
C VAL A 175 -20.12 -4.38 -4.04
N ALA A 176 -19.77 -5.52 -4.63
CA ALA A 176 -18.81 -5.62 -5.71
C ALA A 176 -19.29 -4.89 -6.98
N VAL A 177 -20.57 -5.04 -7.33
CA VAL A 177 -21.19 -4.32 -8.46
C VAL A 177 -21.21 -2.81 -8.20
N LEU A 178 -21.55 -2.38 -6.99
CA LEU A 178 -21.54 -0.97 -6.61
C LEU A 178 -20.12 -0.38 -6.71
N MET A 179 -19.12 -1.07 -6.20
CA MET A 179 -17.71 -0.66 -6.32
C MET A 179 -17.26 -0.58 -7.78
N ALA A 180 -17.64 -1.56 -8.61
CA ALA A 180 -17.36 -1.55 -10.04
C ALA A 180 -17.99 -0.34 -10.74
N ALA A 181 -19.25 -0.03 -10.42
CA ALA A 181 -19.96 1.12 -10.97
C ALA A 181 -19.30 2.45 -10.55
N VAL A 182 -18.92 2.63 -9.29
CA VAL A 182 -18.23 3.80 -8.80
C VAL A 182 -16.87 3.98 -9.49
N LEU A 183 -16.07 2.91 -9.59
CA LEU A 183 -14.77 2.94 -10.28
C LEU A 183 -14.93 3.26 -11.77
N ALA A 184 -15.93 2.69 -12.44
CA ALA A 184 -16.24 2.99 -13.84
C ALA A 184 -16.65 4.47 -14.01
N ALA A 185 -17.49 5.00 -13.13
CA ALA A 185 -17.89 6.40 -13.14
C ALA A 185 -16.69 7.34 -12.91
N CYS A 186 -15.86 7.07 -11.92
CA CYS A 186 -14.63 7.82 -11.67
C CYS A 186 -13.67 7.76 -12.87
N THR A 187 -13.52 6.58 -13.47
CA THR A 187 -12.68 6.36 -14.66
C THR A 187 -13.15 7.19 -15.83
N THR A 188 -14.46 7.14 -16.15
CA THR A 188 -15.05 7.91 -17.25
C THR A 188 -14.96 9.41 -17.01
N PHE A 189 -15.18 9.88 -15.77
CA PHE A 189 -15.04 11.27 -15.39
C PHE A 189 -13.61 11.77 -15.61
N VAL A 190 -12.60 11.05 -15.10
CA VAL A 190 -11.18 11.42 -15.25
C VAL A 190 -10.76 11.42 -16.72
N LEU A 191 -11.12 10.37 -17.48
CA LEU A 191 -10.79 10.28 -18.90
C LEU A 191 -11.47 11.39 -19.71
N SER A 192 -12.72 11.73 -19.42
CA SER A 192 -13.46 12.80 -20.08
C SER A 192 -12.82 14.17 -19.81
N LYS A 193 -12.38 14.44 -18.58
CA LYS A 193 -11.69 15.67 -18.22
C LYS A 193 -10.34 15.79 -18.92
N ILE A 194 -9.51 14.75 -18.89
CA ILE A 194 -8.23 14.72 -19.61
C ILE A 194 -8.43 14.91 -21.13
N ARG A 195 -9.51 14.36 -21.70
CA ARG A 195 -9.85 14.54 -23.11
C ARG A 195 -10.29 15.97 -23.41
N ARG A 196 -11.13 16.53 -22.57
CA ARG A 196 -11.66 17.90 -22.72
C ARG A 196 -10.54 18.94 -22.65
N GLU A 197 -9.68 18.86 -21.66
CA GLU A 197 -8.49 19.72 -21.49
C GLU A 197 -7.53 19.67 -22.69
N ARG A 198 -7.52 18.55 -23.45
CA ARG A 198 -6.70 18.38 -24.67
C ARG A 198 -7.41 18.83 -25.95
N ALA A 199 -8.72 18.89 -25.96
CA ALA A 199 -9.52 19.24 -27.14
C ALA A 199 -9.72 20.76 -27.32
N PHE A 200 -9.53 21.56 -26.25
CA PHE A 200 -9.72 23.01 -26.28
C PHE A 200 -8.51 23.81 -26.80
N TRP A 201 -7.54 23.13 -27.43
CA TRP A 201 -6.35 23.74 -28.01
C TRP A 201 -6.05 23.05 -29.35
#